data_4a16d53d4bce822fdc48df3fe247135a
#
_entry.id   4a16d53d4bce822fdc48df3fe247135a
#
_cell.length_a   1.000
_cell.length_b   1.000
_cell.length_c   1.000
_cell.angle_alpha   90.00
_cell.angle_beta   90.00
_cell.angle_gamma   90.00
#
_symmetry.space_group_name_H-M   'P 1'
#
loop_
_entity.id
_entity.type
_entity.pdbx_description
1 polymer ?
#
loop_
_entity_poly.entity_id
_entity_poly.type
_entity_poly.pdbx_seq_one_letter_code
_entity_poly.pdbx_strand_id
1 'polypeptide(L)'
;MGIALYKDKESNFNGVVTLVSEVGLTNWKLKTNTEFKSVDWKESPSVSVLGKNVPITYVINPAIKLFKSKIEKSIDDAIQKSLDFKPNVLDALEKICTPSQMNAEYDSWLRIVPVELYTTESKLKDQTITMQMGLKCTIETLVGQKPENKFDRNKIALKPVSKMPDNITANIVA
;
A
#
# COMPACT_ATOMS: atom_id res chain seq x y z
N MET A 1 22.24 46.72 -24.05
CA MET A 1 23.01 45.48 -24.06
C MET A 1 21.97 44.34 -23.89
N GLY A 2 21.53 43.75 -24.99
CA GLY A 2 20.46 42.76 -24.99
C GLY A 2 21.01 41.38 -24.68
N ILE A 3 20.45 40.70 -23.66
CA ILE A 3 20.72 39.31 -23.38
C ILE A 3 19.90 38.51 -24.39
N ALA A 4 20.58 37.87 -25.35
CA ALA A 4 19.92 36.91 -26.23
C ALA A 4 19.53 35.68 -25.41
N LEU A 5 18.24 35.50 -25.20
CA LEU A 5 17.67 34.25 -24.67
C LEU A 5 17.95 33.13 -25.68
N TYR A 6 18.81 32.23 -25.33
CA TYR A 6 19.06 31.00 -26.07
C TYR A 6 17.79 30.15 -26.15
N LYS A 7 17.41 29.83 -27.37
CA LYS A 7 16.34 28.88 -27.68
C LYS A 7 16.83 27.47 -27.24
N ASP A 8 16.11 26.83 -26.35
CA ASP A 8 16.40 25.52 -25.82
C ASP A 8 16.67 24.49 -26.91
N LYS A 9 17.87 23.94 -26.91
CA LYS A 9 18.09 22.60 -27.39
C LYS A 9 17.79 21.66 -26.22
N GLU A 10 16.87 20.72 -26.44
CA GLU A 10 16.49 19.69 -25.48
C GLU A 10 17.73 19.02 -24.91
N SER A 11 17.95 19.18 -23.61
CA SER A 11 18.99 18.48 -22.89
C SER A 11 18.41 17.12 -22.46
N ASN A 12 18.74 16.06 -23.16
CA ASN A 12 18.32 14.72 -22.82
C ASN A 12 19.12 14.23 -21.61
N PHE A 13 18.46 14.17 -20.45
CA PHE A 13 19.01 13.52 -19.27
C PHE A 13 18.63 12.06 -19.28
N ASN A 14 19.62 11.17 -19.39
CA ASN A 14 19.40 9.73 -19.34
C ASN A 14 20.07 9.16 -18.08
N GLY A 15 19.25 8.80 -17.09
CA GLY A 15 19.72 8.28 -15.82
C GLY A 15 18.71 7.36 -15.17
N VAL A 16 19.18 6.54 -14.25
CA VAL A 16 18.37 5.65 -13.41
C VAL A 16 18.35 6.20 -11.99
N VAL A 17 17.17 6.46 -11.48
CA VAL A 17 16.97 6.84 -10.08
C VAL A 17 16.56 5.59 -9.31
N THR A 18 17.31 5.26 -8.26
CA THR A 18 17.00 4.17 -7.37
C THR A 18 16.36 4.70 -6.09
N LEU A 19 15.13 4.25 -5.84
CA LEU A 19 14.37 4.58 -4.65
C LEU A 19 14.00 3.27 -3.92
N VAL A 20 14.02 3.30 -2.61
CA VAL A 20 13.56 2.19 -1.77
C VAL A 20 12.45 2.71 -0.88
N SER A 21 11.27 2.11 -0.97
CA SER A 21 10.12 2.44 -0.14
C SER A 21 9.82 1.30 0.82
N GLU A 22 9.83 1.60 2.11
CA GLU A 22 9.29 0.71 3.13
C GLU A 22 7.81 1.01 3.30
N VAL A 23 6.98 -0.01 3.26
CA VAL A 23 5.53 0.13 3.34
C VAL A 23 5.02 -0.63 4.55
N GLY A 24 4.40 0.08 5.47
CA GLY A 24 3.72 -0.47 6.64
C GLY A 24 2.23 -0.15 6.64
N LEU A 25 1.43 -0.99 7.29
CA LEU A 25 0.01 -0.76 7.46
C LEU A 25 -0.33 -0.66 8.94
N THR A 26 -0.91 0.46 9.35
CA THR A 26 -1.33 0.69 10.73
C THR A 26 -2.74 1.26 10.72
N ASN A 27 -3.68 0.54 11.31
CA ASN A 27 -5.08 0.94 11.45
C ASN A 27 -5.68 1.50 10.14
N TRP A 28 -5.56 0.71 9.05
CA TRP A 28 -6.06 1.05 7.71
C TRP A 28 -5.29 2.15 6.96
N LYS A 29 -4.26 2.72 7.57
CA LYS A 29 -3.42 3.73 6.93
C LYS A 29 -2.11 3.11 6.49
N LEU A 30 -1.78 3.26 5.22
CA LEU A 30 -0.44 2.97 4.74
C LEU A 30 0.51 4.03 5.29
N LYS A 31 1.57 3.57 5.91
CA LYS A 31 2.75 4.37 6.21
C LYS A 31 3.83 3.97 5.25
N THR A 32 4.35 4.91 4.52
CA THR A 32 5.47 4.71 3.60
C THR A 32 6.64 5.56 4.06
N ASN A 33 7.81 5.00 3.91
CA ASN A 33 9.07 5.70 4.12
C ASN A 33 9.95 5.43 2.89
N THR A 34 9.96 6.37 1.98
CA THR A 34 10.75 6.27 0.75
C THR A 34 12.11 6.90 0.97
N GLU A 35 13.15 6.17 0.62
CA GLU A 35 14.53 6.60 0.70
C GLU A 35 15.14 6.65 -0.70
N PHE A 36 15.70 7.78 -1.05
CA PHE A 36 16.46 7.98 -2.27
C PHE A 36 17.87 7.40 -2.10
N LYS A 37 18.22 6.38 -2.87
CA LYS A 37 19.51 5.68 -2.77
C LYS A 37 20.57 6.27 -3.72
N SER A 38 20.27 6.30 -5.02
CA SER A 38 21.23 6.75 -6.02
C SER A 38 20.58 7.35 -7.27
N VAL A 39 21.40 8.08 -8.00
CA VAL A 39 21.18 8.41 -9.42
C VAL A 39 22.37 7.92 -10.20
N ASP A 40 22.13 7.05 -11.13
CA ASP A 40 23.15 6.50 -12.02
C ASP A 40 22.92 7.06 -13.42
N TRP A 41 23.81 7.94 -13.86
CA TRP A 41 23.75 8.54 -15.18
C TRP A 41 24.22 7.54 -16.24
N LYS A 42 23.37 7.19 -17.20
CA LYS A 42 23.78 6.39 -18.37
C LYS A 42 24.68 7.19 -19.29
N GLU A 43 24.42 8.48 -19.39
CA GLU A 43 25.24 9.45 -20.09
C GLU A 43 25.44 10.66 -19.18
N SER A 44 26.66 11.18 -19.13
CA SER A 44 26.95 12.36 -18.32
C SER A 44 26.12 13.54 -18.79
N PRO A 45 25.25 14.11 -17.94
CA PRO A 45 24.50 15.29 -18.30
C PRO A 45 25.41 16.40 -18.78
N SER A 46 25.17 16.93 -19.95
CA SER A 46 25.98 17.99 -20.54
C SER A 46 25.11 19.04 -21.23
N VAL A 47 25.62 20.26 -21.30
CA VAL A 47 25.02 21.36 -22.06
C VAL A 47 25.96 21.71 -23.16
N SER A 48 25.44 21.93 -24.37
CA SER A 48 26.24 22.42 -25.49
C SER A 48 26.43 23.93 -25.38
N VAL A 49 27.67 24.35 -25.13
CA VAL A 49 28.04 25.76 -25.10
C VAL A 49 29.03 26.01 -26.23
N LEU A 50 28.71 26.84 -27.18
CA LEU A 50 29.56 27.18 -28.34
C LEU A 50 30.07 25.93 -29.09
N GLY A 51 29.19 24.92 -29.25
CA GLY A 51 29.51 23.67 -29.96
C GLY A 51 30.36 22.66 -29.15
N LYS A 52 30.66 22.94 -27.89
CA LYS A 52 31.35 22.02 -26.97
C LYS A 52 30.39 21.53 -25.90
N ASN A 53 30.39 20.23 -25.65
CA ASN A 53 29.62 19.63 -24.56
C ASN A 53 30.35 19.85 -23.23
N VAL A 54 29.73 20.60 -22.32
CA VAL A 54 30.24 20.85 -20.97
C VAL A 54 29.46 19.98 -19.99
N PRO A 55 30.11 19.07 -19.24
CA PRO A 55 29.46 18.29 -18.20
C PRO A 55 28.88 19.19 -17.11
N ILE A 56 27.61 18.95 -16.72
CA ILE A 56 26.93 19.71 -15.67
C ILE A 56 26.61 18.88 -14.43
N THR A 57 27.17 17.70 -14.32
CA THR A 57 26.99 16.80 -13.14
C THR A 57 27.31 17.47 -11.82
N TYR A 58 28.29 18.38 -11.81
CA TYR A 58 28.68 19.13 -10.62
C TYR A 58 27.60 20.13 -10.15
N VAL A 59 26.67 20.52 -11.03
CA VAL A 59 25.52 21.37 -10.68
C VAL A 59 24.31 20.51 -10.34
N ILE A 60 24.08 19.46 -11.14
CA ILE A 60 22.88 18.61 -11.01
C ILE A 60 22.93 17.76 -9.74
N ASN A 61 24.06 17.15 -9.41
CA ASN A 61 24.18 16.30 -8.23
C ASN A 61 23.89 17.04 -6.90
N PRO A 62 24.39 18.26 -6.66
CA PRO A 62 23.97 19.06 -5.52
C PRO A 62 22.48 19.43 -5.55
N ALA A 63 21.94 19.77 -6.71
CA ALA A 63 20.52 20.08 -6.85
C ALA A 63 19.64 18.86 -6.49
N ILE A 64 19.98 17.67 -6.97
CA ILE A 64 19.28 16.43 -6.60
C ILE A 64 19.29 16.23 -5.09
N LYS A 65 20.44 16.45 -4.41
CA LYS A 65 20.53 16.36 -2.95
C LYS A 65 19.59 17.34 -2.25
N LEU A 66 19.44 18.57 -2.76
CA LEU A 66 18.51 19.55 -2.21
C LEU A 66 17.04 19.17 -2.39
N PHE A 67 16.70 18.49 -3.47
CA PHE A 67 15.34 18.04 -3.76
C PHE A 67 15.01 16.64 -3.25
N LYS A 68 16.00 15.91 -2.72
CA LYS A 68 15.86 14.55 -2.22
C LYS A 68 14.61 14.38 -1.34
N SER A 69 14.50 15.15 -0.27
CA SER A 69 13.37 15.07 0.68
C SER A 69 12.01 15.40 0.04
N LYS A 70 11.98 16.27 -0.97
CA LYS A 70 10.73 16.57 -1.69
C LYS A 70 10.30 15.40 -2.57
N ILE A 71 11.25 14.73 -3.22
CA ILE A 71 10.98 13.56 -4.04
C ILE A 71 10.47 12.42 -3.15
N GLU A 72 11.17 12.11 -2.07
CA GLU A 72 10.79 11.09 -1.09
C GLU A 72 9.36 11.33 -0.57
N LYS A 73 9.10 12.55 -0.10
CA LYS A 73 7.78 12.93 0.39
C LYS A 73 6.69 12.85 -0.69
N SER A 74 6.97 13.29 -1.91
CA SER A 74 6.00 13.23 -3.00
C SER A 74 5.60 11.79 -3.34
N ILE A 75 6.54 10.86 -3.27
CA ILE A 75 6.28 9.44 -3.50
C ILE A 75 5.48 8.86 -2.36
N ASP A 76 5.85 9.15 -1.11
CA ASP A 76 5.10 8.72 0.07
C ASP A 76 3.65 9.23 0.02
N ASP A 77 3.44 10.50 -0.27
CA ASP A 77 2.12 11.10 -0.42
C ASP A 77 1.31 10.45 -1.55
N ALA A 78 1.94 10.13 -2.68
CA ALA A 78 1.30 9.47 -3.81
C ALA A 78 0.87 8.04 -3.46
N ILE A 79 1.73 7.26 -2.81
CA ILE A 79 1.41 5.90 -2.37
C ILE A 79 0.28 5.93 -1.34
N GLN A 80 0.34 6.82 -0.35
CA GLN A 80 -0.69 6.93 0.69
C GLN A 80 -2.06 7.34 0.13
N LYS A 81 -2.09 8.19 -0.89
CA LYS A 81 -3.34 8.64 -1.53
C LYS A 81 -3.94 7.60 -2.47
N SER A 82 -3.11 6.77 -3.09
CA SER A 82 -3.56 5.84 -4.14
C SER A 82 -4.16 4.54 -3.60
N LEU A 83 -4.00 4.23 -2.31
CA LEU A 83 -4.32 2.93 -1.73
C LEU A 83 -5.27 3.03 -0.53
N ASP A 84 -6.51 3.46 -0.77
CA ASP A 84 -7.61 3.26 0.20
C ASP A 84 -8.30 1.93 -0.08
N PHE A 85 -7.77 0.84 0.47
CA PHE A 85 -8.34 -0.49 0.33
C PHE A 85 -9.36 -0.83 1.44
N LYS A 86 -9.50 0.02 2.46
CA LYS A 86 -10.43 -0.21 3.58
C LYS A 86 -11.86 -0.50 3.14
N PRO A 87 -12.48 0.28 2.24
CA PRO A 87 -13.83 0.00 1.77
C PRO A 87 -13.97 -1.40 1.17
N ASN A 88 -13.04 -1.78 0.29
CA ASN A 88 -13.07 -3.07 -0.40
C ASN A 88 -12.97 -4.26 0.56
N VAL A 89 -12.10 -4.15 1.58
CA VAL A 89 -11.95 -5.20 2.60
C VAL A 89 -13.21 -5.27 3.47
N LEU A 90 -13.76 -4.13 3.89
CA LEU A 90 -15.00 -4.11 4.68
C LEU A 90 -16.19 -4.66 3.91
N ASP A 91 -16.30 -4.38 2.61
CA ASP A 91 -17.35 -4.94 1.75
C ASP A 91 -17.21 -6.48 1.62
N ALA A 92 -16.00 -6.98 1.49
CA ALA A 92 -15.74 -8.42 1.47
C ALA A 92 -16.09 -9.08 2.81
N LEU A 93 -15.71 -8.46 3.94
CA LEU A 93 -16.06 -8.95 5.27
C LEU A 93 -17.57 -8.94 5.51
N GLU A 94 -18.28 -7.90 5.11
CA GLU A 94 -19.73 -7.82 5.24
C GLU A 94 -20.46 -8.96 4.51
N LYS A 95 -19.97 -9.30 3.30
CA LYS A 95 -20.49 -10.45 2.55
C LYS A 95 -20.24 -11.77 3.29
N ILE A 96 -19.04 -11.97 3.84
CA ILE A 96 -18.68 -13.17 4.58
C ILE A 96 -19.48 -13.27 5.89
N CYS A 97 -19.71 -12.16 6.58
CA CYS A 97 -20.39 -12.11 7.85
C CYS A 97 -21.93 -12.05 7.74
N THR A 98 -22.46 -11.86 6.52
CA THR A 98 -23.89 -11.91 6.29
C THR A 98 -24.39 -13.35 6.51
N PRO A 99 -25.38 -13.57 7.41
CA PRO A 99 -25.87 -14.91 7.69
C PRO A 99 -26.36 -15.61 6.43
N SER A 100 -25.87 -16.82 6.19
CA SER A 100 -26.23 -17.65 5.07
C SER A 100 -27.02 -18.88 5.51
N GLN A 101 -28.06 -19.23 4.74
CA GLN A 101 -28.83 -20.42 5.00
C GLN A 101 -28.03 -21.66 4.56
N MET A 102 -27.80 -22.60 5.50
CA MET A 102 -27.10 -23.84 5.23
C MET A 102 -28.05 -24.92 4.72
N ASN A 103 -29.25 -24.98 5.30
CA ASN A 103 -30.28 -25.94 4.92
C ASN A 103 -31.67 -25.30 5.12
N ALA A 104 -32.49 -25.37 4.08
CA ALA A 104 -33.84 -24.79 4.11
C ALA A 104 -34.85 -25.71 4.83
N GLU A 105 -34.63 -27.03 4.80
CA GLU A 105 -35.57 -27.99 5.44
C GLU A 105 -35.54 -27.89 6.96
N TYR A 106 -34.34 -27.61 7.52
CA TYR A 106 -34.12 -27.48 8.96
C TYR A 106 -33.98 -26.03 9.41
N ASP A 107 -34.26 -25.05 8.55
CA ASP A 107 -34.06 -23.62 8.86
C ASP A 107 -32.69 -23.34 9.54
N SER A 108 -31.64 -23.99 9.07
CA SER A 108 -30.32 -23.84 9.66
C SER A 108 -29.51 -22.75 8.97
N TRP A 109 -28.83 -21.94 9.79
CA TRP A 109 -28.10 -20.74 9.36
C TRP A 109 -26.66 -20.77 9.88
N LEU A 110 -25.75 -20.32 9.04
CA LEU A 110 -24.38 -20.02 9.41
C LEU A 110 -24.25 -18.50 9.65
N ARG A 111 -23.73 -18.13 10.82
CA ARG A 111 -23.36 -16.76 11.14
C ARG A 111 -21.89 -16.67 11.51
N ILE A 112 -21.18 -15.77 10.88
CA ILE A 112 -19.77 -15.46 11.17
C ILE A 112 -19.73 -14.10 11.86
N VAL A 113 -19.21 -14.07 13.09
CA VAL A 113 -19.06 -12.86 13.89
C VAL A 113 -17.58 -12.52 13.97
N PRO A 114 -17.11 -11.43 13.33
CA PRO A 114 -15.73 -11.03 13.35
C PRO A 114 -15.33 -10.55 14.75
N VAL A 115 -14.14 -10.96 15.21
CA VAL A 115 -13.55 -10.56 16.49
C VAL A 115 -12.37 -9.63 16.25
N GLU A 116 -11.43 -10.05 15.40
CA GLU A 116 -10.20 -9.32 15.12
C GLU A 116 -9.76 -9.54 13.67
N LEU A 117 -9.25 -8.50 13.05
CA LEU A 117 -8.62 -8.58 11.73
C LEU A 117 -7.12 -8.31 11.90
N TYR A 118 -6.30 -9.21 11.35
CA TYR A 118 -4.86 -9.13 11.41
C TYR A 118 -4.25 -8.80 10.05
N THR A 119 -3.10 -8.18 10.04
CA THR A 119 -2.27 -8.00 8.84
C THR A 119 -0.81 -8.25 9.17
N THR A 120 -0.09 -8.89 8.25
CA THR A 120 1.37 -8.97 8.32
C THR A 120 2.00 -7.71 7.74
N GLU A 121 3.31 -7.58 7.90
CA GLU A 121 4.09 -6.57 7.20
C GLU A 121 3.89 -6.69 5.69
N SER A 122 3.79 -5.55 5.05
CA SER A 122 3.67 -5.47 3.60
C SER A 122 5.05 -5.62 2.96
N LYS A 123 5.12 -6.37 1.86
CA LYS A 123 6.34 -6.53 1.06
C LYS A 123 6.09 -5.92 -0.32
N LEU A 124 6.97 -5.02 -0.72
CA LEU A 124 6.97 -4.46 -2.08
C LEU A 124 8.01 -5.20 -2.91
N LYS A 125 7.57 -5.81 -3.99
CA LYS A 125 8.44 -6.44 -5.00
C LYS A 125 7.86 -6.18 -6.39
N ASP A 126 8.69 -5.75 -7.31
CA ASP A 126 8.33 -5.55 -8.74
C ASP A 126 7.02 -4.76 -8.93
N GLN A 127 6.87 -3.63 -8.22
CA GLN A 127 5.67 -2.77 -8.21
C GLN A 127 4.41 -3.44 -7.61
N THR A 128 4.56 -4.60 -6.98
CA THR A 128 3.46 -5.32 -6.34
C THR A 128 3.63 -5.28 -4.83
N ILE A 129 2.60 -4.79 -4.14
CA ILE A 129 2.52 -4.82 -2.68
C ILE A 129 1.79 -6.11 -2.28
N THR A 130 2.48 -6.95 -1.52
CA THR A 130 1.92 -8.19 -0.98
C THR A 130 1.77 -8.06 0.53
N MET A 131 0.59 -8.37 1.05
CA MET A 131 0.31 -8.47 2.48
C MET A 131 -0.58 -9.68 2.74
N GLN A 132 -0.48 -10.26 3.93
CA GLN A 132 -1.39 -11.30 4.37
C GLN A 132 -2.38 -10.70 5.35
N MET A 133 -3.65 -11.09 5.23
CA MET A 133 -4.69 -10.70 6.16
C MET A 133 -5.32 -11.95 6.75
N GLY A 134 -5.64 -11.92 8.05
CA GLY A 134 -6.28 -12.98 8.77
C GLY A 134 -7.46 -12.48 9.58
N LEU A 135 -8.53 -13.26 9.62
CA LEU A 135 -9.74 -12.96 10.39
C LEU A 135 -9.87 -13.96 11.54
N LYS A 136 -9.88 -13.44 12.77
CA LYS A 136 -10.37 -14.17 13.93
C LYS A 136 -11.87 -13.93 14.04
N CYS A 137 -12.64 -14.98 14.07
CA CYS A 137 -14.09 -14.91 14.12
C CYS A 137 -14.68 -16.02 15.00
N THR A 138 -15.91 -15.81 15.45
CA THR A 138 -16.77 -16.85 15.99
C THR A 138 -17.67 -17.34 14.87
N ILE A 139 -17.78 -18.65 14.71
CA ILE A 139 -18.69 -19.29 13.76
C ILE A 139 -19.83 -19.91 14.55
N GLU A 140 -21.05 -19.54 14.23
CA GLU A 140 -22.24 -20.01 14.91
C GLU A 140 -23.16 -20.71 13.90
N THR A 141 -23.68 -21.88 14.29
CA THR A 141 -24.77 -22.55 13.59
C THR A 141 -26.03 -22.36 14.40
N LEU A 142 -27.08 -21.85 13.77
CA LEU A 142 -28.35 -21.48 14.41
C LEU A 142 -29.49 -22.17 13.67
N VAL A 143 -30.53 -22.54 14.40
CA VAL A 143 -31.76 -23.15 13.83
C VAL A 143 -32.91 -22.22 14.10
N GLY A 144 -33.84 -22.10 13.13
CA GLY A 144 -35.02 -21.27 13.20
C GLY A 144 -34.95 -20.02 12.31
N GLN A 145 -35.38 -18.90 12.80
CA GLN A 145 -35.44 -17.67 12.01
C GLN A 145 -34.04 -17.17 11.63
N LYS A 146 -33.95 -16.51 10.47
CA LYS A 146 -32.71 -15.89 10.01
C LYS A 146 -32.10 -15.00 11.10
N PRO A 147 -30.88 -15.28 11.55
CA PRO A 147 -30.26 -14.48 12.60
C PRO A 147 -29.88 -13.08 12.12
N GLU A 148 -29.79 -12.14 13.07
CA GLU A 148 -29.31 -10.79 12.81
C GLU A 148 -27.83 -10.81 12.40
N ASN A 149 -27.46 -9.94 11.46
CA ASN A 149 -26.08 -9.70 11.11
C ASN A 149 -25.39 -8.89 12.21
N LYS A 150 -24.34 -9.46 12.83
CA LYS A 150 -23.56 -8.80 13.89
C LYS A 150 -22.31 -8.06 13.38
N PHE A 151 -22.19 -7.90 12.07
CA PHE A 151 -21.07 -7.17 11.48
C PHE A 151 -21.24 -5.65 11.65
N ASP A 152 -20.26 -5.00 12.29
CA ASP A 152 -20.22 -3.55 12.43
C ASP A 152 -18.95 -2.99 11.81
N ARG A 153 -19.07 -2.33 10.65
CA ARG A 153 -17.96 -1.75 9.89
C ARG A 153 -17.10 -0.79 10.71
N ASN A 154 -17.69 -0.12 11.70
CA ASN A 154 -17.00 0.89 12.51
C ASN A 154 -16.15 0.29 13.62
N LYS A 155 -16.43 -0.96 14.00
CA LYS A 155 -15.72 -1.66 15.07
C LYS A 155 -14.56 -2.53 14.58
N ILE A 156 -14.39 -2.70 13.27
CA ILE A 156 -13.31 -3.51 12.72
C ILE A 156 -12.00 -2.73 12.77
N ALA A 157 -11.13 -3.12 13.68
CA ALA A 157 -9.77 -2.64 13.77
C ALA A 157 -8.80 -3.61 13.09
N LEU A 158 -7.80 -3.07 12.39
CA LEU A 158 -6.75 -3.85 11.77
C LEU A 158 -5.53 -3.88 12.68
N LYS A 159 -5.15 -5.06 13.15
CA LYS A 159 -3.99 -5.27 14.03
C LYS A 159 -2.78 -5.77 13.26
N PRO A 160 -1.64 -5.09 13.33
CA PRO A 160 -0.40 -5.60 12.75
C PRO A 160 0.11 -6.79 13.57
N VAL A 161 0.58 -7.82 12.88
CA VAL A 161 1.23 -9.00 13.46
C VAL A 161 2.51 -9.32 12.69
N SER A 162 3.54 -9.80 13.37
CA SER A 162 4.80 -10.21 12.73
C SER A 162 4.65 -11.48 11.90
N LYS A 163 3.79 -12.40 12.35
CA LYS A 163 3.47 -13.67 11.69
C LYS A 163 2.00 -14.01 11.88
N MET A 164 1.35 -14.51 10.83
CA MET A 164 -0.01 -15.04 10.98
C MET A 164 -0.02 -16.23 11.93
N PRO A 165 -1.07 -16.35 12.79
CA PRO A 165 -1.27 -17.56 13.60
C PRO A 165 -1.36 -18.79 12.68
N ASP A 166 -0.59 -19.82 12.98
CA ASP A 166 -0.54 -21.04 12.18
C ASP A 166 -1.77 -21.97 12.41
N ASN A 167 -2.62 -21.63 13.37
CA ASN A 167 -3.69 -22.51 13.83
C ASN A 167 -5.08 -21.91 13.60
N ILE A 168 -5.93 -22.67 12.95
CA ILE A 168 -7.38 -22.52 13.04
C ILE A 168 -7.80 -23.26 14.32
N THR A 169 -8.06 -22.52 15.40
CA THR A 169 -8.65 -23.12 16.62
C THR A 169 -10.15 -22.96 16.51
N ALA A 170 -10.87 -24.03 16.28
CA ALA A 170 -12.33 -24.05 16.31
C ALA A 170 -12.80 -24.52 17.70
N ASN A 171 -13.46 -23.66 18.45
CA ASN A 171 -14.21 -24.02 19.65
C ASN A 171 -15.67 -24.23 19.25
N ILE A 172 -16.13 -25.44 19.28
CA ILE A 172 -17.55 -25.79 19.05
C ILE A 172 -18.24 -25.77 20.39
N VAL A 173 -19.17 -24.83 20.56
CA VAL A 173 -20.10 -24.82 21.70
C VAL A 173 -21.42 -25.36 21.20
N ALA A 174 -21.81 -26.51 21.66
CA ALA A 174 -23.13 -27.12 21.37
C ALA A 174 -24.16 -26.60 22.36
#